data_65c1fd1b39a29443f6b5f9be88248277
#
_entry.id   65c1fd1b39a29443f6b5f9be88248277
#
_cell.length_a   1.000
_cell.length_b   1.000
_cell.length_c   1.000
_cell.angle_alpha   90.00
_cell.angle_beta   90.00
_cell.angle_gamma   90.00
#
_symmetry.space_group_name_H-M   'P 1'
#
loop_
_entity.id
_entity.type
_entity.pdbx_description
1 polymer ?
#
loop_
_entity_poly.entity_id
_entity_poly.type
_entity_poly.pdbx_seq_one_letter_code
_entity_poly.pdbx_strand_id
1 'polypeptide(L)'
;MKKTAYGVDFVILGLENQCKIHYAMPLRTILGDALSYLKEYNEIAARNKHEKKFSSSDEFLSGLKKTDRLHPVISLCVYYGEDEWDGPLSLTDMLCIPEHLTPLVSDYKMNLIQIRNSDSLIFHNSEVHTLFDLSRLIYNKEFDKIQSTYMNQKFDTELSLVIGTITNTKSFINHALQSDSEGGSINMCRAFEEWQEECIQKGVA
;
A
#
# COMPACT_ATOMS: atom_id res chain seq x y z
N MET A 1 -6.83 11.12 -1.56
CA MET A 1 -8.29 10.95 -1.44
C MET A 1 -8.67 11.12 0.03
N LYS A 2 -9.59 12.04 0.34
CA LYS A 2 -10.10 12.19 1.72
C LYS A 2 -11.12 11.08 2.00
N LYS A 3 -10.97 10.38 3.11
CA LYS A 3 -11.92 9.38 3.60
C LYS A 3 -12.22 9.64 5.08
N THR A 4 -13.45 9.37 5.48
CA THR A 4 -13.88 9.45 6.88
C THR A 4 -13.94 8.04 7.46
N ALA A 5 -13.24 7.80 8.55
CA ALA A 5 -13.34 6.59 9.34
C ALA A 5 -13.32 6.96 10.83
N TYR A 6 -14.13 6.26 11.62
CA TYR A 6 -14.26 6.51 13.07
C TYR A 6 -14.58 7.97 13.41
N GLY A 7 -15.32 8.68 12.53
CA GLY A 7 -15.70 10.08 12.75
C GLY A 7 -14.57 11.10 12.51
N VAL A 8 -13.43 10.67 11.99
CA VAL A 8 -12.28 11.52 11.64
C VAL A 8 -12.06 11.48 10.15
N ASP A 9 -11.93 12.65 9.53
CA ASP A 9 -11.47 12.74 8.15
C ASP A 9 -9.95 12.53 8.11
N PHE A 10 -9.47 11.74 7.16
CA PHE A 10 -8.04 11.55 6.92
C PHE A 10 -7.73 11.46 5.43
N VAL A 11 -6.51 11.78 5.09
CA VAL A 11 -5.99 11.63 3.74
C VAL A 11 -5.10 10.41 3.70
N ILE A 12 -5.51 9.40 2.91
CA ILE A 12 -4.60 8.31 2.56
C ILE A 12 -3.85 8.77 1.32
N LEU A 13 -2.58 8.94 1.46
CA LEU A 13 -1.70 9.20 0.34
C LEU A 13 -1.06 7.90 -0.11
N GLY A 14 -1.19 7.67 -1.37
CA GLY A 14 -0.41 6.76 -2.15
C GLY A 14 -0.13 5.40 -1.52
N LEU A 15 -0.73 4.36 -2.09
CA LEU A 15 -0.16 3.05 -2.03
C LEU A 15 1.12 3.10 -2.87
N GLU A 16 2.28 3.15 -2.23
CA GLU A 16 3.56 2.97 -2.88
C GLU A 16 3.75 1.48 -3.12
N ASN A 17 3.45 1.03 -4.34
CA ASN A 17 3.63 -0.35 -4.74
C ASN A 17 5.10 -0.58 -5.14
N GLN A 18 5.79 -1.43 -4.39
CA GLN A 18 7.21 -1.71 -4.58
C GLN A 18 7.46 -3.19 -4.83
N CYS A 19 8.01 -3.54 -6.00
CA CYS A 19 8.52 -4.88 -6.31
C CYS A 19 10.01 -5.06 -5.98
N LYS A 20 10.72 -3.96 -5.78
CA LYS A 20 12.13 -3.93 -5.38
C LYS A 20 12.28 -3.10 -4.12
N ILE A 21 13.26 -3.46 -3.29
CA ILE A 21 13.60 -2.69 -2.10
C ILE A 21 14.14 -1.33 -2.52
N HIS A 22 13.57 -0.29 -1.95
CA HIS A 22 13.99 1.08 -2.22
C HIS A 22 14.53 1.70 -0.93
N TYR A 23 15.85 1.75 -0.81
CA TYR A 23 16.53 2.17 0.41
C TYR A 23 16.29 3.64 0.83
N ALA A 24 15.70 4.46 -0.04
CA ALA A 24 15.28 5.82 0.31
C ALA A 24 13.75 5.93 0.53
N MET A 25 13.06 4.83 0.85
CA MET A 25 11.61 4.82 0.97
C MET A 25 11.08 5.72 2.08
N PRO A 26 11.66 5.77 3.29
CA PRO A 26 11.23 6.71 4.33
C PRO A 26 11.32 8.18 3.88
N LEU A 27 12.37 8.54 3.12
CA LEU A 27 12.52 9.90 2.58
C LEU A 27 11.45 10.22 1.53
N ARG A 28 11.10 9.26 0.68
CA ARG A 28 10.00 9.44 -0.30
C ARG A 28 8.66 9.62 0.39
N THR A 29 8.40 8.82 1.41
CA THR A 29 7.16 8.88 2.18
C THR A 29 7.00 10.22 2.87
N ILE A 30 8.03 10.68 3.62
CA ILE A 30 7.97 11.99 4.29
C ILE A 30 7.78 13.15 3.30
N LEU A 31 8.40 13.08 2.13
CA LEU A 31 8.24 14.10 1.10
C LEU A 31 6.79 14.15 0.58
N GLY A 32 6.20 13.00 0.28
CA GLY A 32 4.80 12.90 -0.16
C GLY A 32 3.81 13.42 0.89
N ASP A 33 4.02 13.04 2.15
CA ASP A 33 3.17 13.47 3.24
C ASP A 33 3.32 14.97 3.52
N ALA A 34 4.55 15.49 3.49
CA ALA A 34 4.83 16.92 3.66
C ALA A 34 4.17 17.77 2.55
N LEU A 35 4.24 17.33 1.30
CA LEU A 35 3.58 18.01 0.19
C LEU A 35 2.06 18.03 0.34
N SER A 36 1.48 17.01 0.93
CA SER A 36 0.04 16.95 1.17
C SER A 36 -0.40 17.85 2.32
N TYR A 37 0.37 17.88 3.41
CA TYR A 37 0.16 18.87 4.46
C TYR A 37 0.30 20.29 3.92
N LEU A 38 1.32 20.55 3.09
CA LEU A 38 1.52 21.86 2.47
C LEU A 38 0.35 22.27 1.58
N LYS A 39 -0.17 21.32 0.79
CA LYS A 39 -1.34 21.56 -0.05
C LYS A 39 -2.55 21.94 0.78
N GLU A 40 -2.87 21.15 1.81
CA GLU A 40 -4.01 21.43 2.67
C GLU A 40 -3.85 22.74 3.44
N TYR A 41 -2.65 23.01 3.96
CA TYR A 41 -2.32 24.29 4.57
C TYR A 41 -2.63 25.47 3.63
N ASN A 42 -2.17 25.41 2.38
CA ASN A 42 -2.39 26.46 1.41
C ASN A 42 -3.88 26.66 1.09
N GLU A 43 -4.66 25.57 1.00
CA GLU A 43 -6.12 25.64 0.78
C GLU A 43 -6.84 26.33 1.95
N ILE A 44 -6.47 25.99 3.20
CA ILE A 44 -7.05 26.61 4.40
C ILE A 44 -6.65 28.07 4.50
N ALA A 45 -5.38 28.39 4.31
CA ALA A 45 -4.87 29.75 4.37
C ALA A 45 -5.51 30.67 3.32
N ALA A 46 -5.66 30.16 2.08
CA ALA A 46 -6.35 30.90 1.01
C ALA A 46 -7.83 31.17 1.34
N ARG A 47 -8.54 30.16 1.86
CA ARG A 47 -9.93 30.29 2.31
C ARG A 47 -10.07 31.32 3.44
N ASN A 48 -9.23 31.23 4.48
CA ASN A 48 -9.26 32.14 5.61
C ASN A 48 -8.98 33.59 5.19
N LYS A 49 -8.04 33.79 4.27
CA LYS A 49 -7.71 35.12 3.71
C LYS A 49 -8.86 35.69 2.89
N HIS A 50 -9.51 34.88 2.08
CA HIS A 50 -10.67 35.29 1.27
C HIS A 50 -11.84 35.67 2.16
N GLU A 51 -12.12 34.91 3.21
CA GLU A 51 -13.21 35.13 4.15
C GLU A 51 -12.92 36.25 5.16
N LYS A 52 -11.69 36.78 5.22
CA LYS A 52 -11.25 37.81 6.18
C LYS A 52 -11.57 37.48 7.64
N LYS A 53 -11.49 36.18 8.02
CA LYS A 53 -11.93 35.67 9.32
C LYS A 53 -10.76 35.43 10.29
N PHE A 54 -9.84 36.37 10.41
CA PHE A 54 -8.75 36.30 11.40
C PHE A 54 -9.11 37.13 12.64
N SER A 55 -8.84 36.57 13.81
CA SER A 55 -9.12 37.20 15.10
C SER A 55 -7.89 37.89 15.70
N SER A 56 -6.69 37.61 15.18
CA SER A 56 -5.43 38.19 15.63
C SER A 56 -4.42 38.38 14.50
N SER A 57 -3.36 39.17 14.79
CA SER A 57 -2.22 39.32 13.88
C SER A 57 -1.49 38.01 13.62
N ASP A 58 -1.41 37.13 14.61
CA ASP A 58 -0.71 35.86 14.51
C ASP A 58 -1.44 34.90 13.57
N GLU A 59 -2.79 34.87 13.62
CA GLU A 59 -3.60 34.13 12.68
C GLU A 59 -3.43 34.66 11.25
N PHE A 60 -3.40 36.00 11.11
CA PHE A 60 -3.18 36.62 9.80
C PHE A 60 -1.81 36.29 9.21
N LEU A 61 -0.74 36.32 10.02
CA LEU A 61 0.61 36.00 9.59
C LEU A 61 0.76 34.52 9.23
N SER A 62 0.18 33.62 10.02
CA SER A 62 0.26 32.17 9.79
C SER A 62 -0.72 31.70 8.69
N GLY A 63 -1.76 32.48 8.37
CA GLY A 63 -2.86 32.06 7.48
C GLY A 63 -3.81 31.03 8.11
N LEU A 64 -3.55 30.58 9.34
CA LEU A 64 -4.37 29.60 10.07
C LEU A 64 -5.01 30.23 11.29
N LYS A 65 -6.24 29.87 11.58
CA LYS A 65 -6.89 30.16 12.86
C LYS A 65 -6.38 29.23 13.93
N LYS A 66 -6.42 29.64 15.17
CA LYS A 66 -6.07 28.80 16.32
C LYS A 66 -6.87 27.49 16.38
N THR A 67 -8.06 27.49 15.80
CA THR A 67 -8.96 26.32 15.74
C THR A 67 -8.77 25.44 14.50
N ASP A 68 -8.05 25.91 13.48
CA ASP A 68 -7.82 25.11 12.28
C ASP A 68 -6.96 23.89 12.60
N ARG A 69 -7.25 22.79 11.94
CA ARG A 69 -6.48 21.54 12.04
C ARG A 69 -6.31 20.97 10.65
N LEU A 70 -5.14 20.40 10.41
CA LEU A 70 -4.89 19.59 9.22
C LEU A 70 -5.41 18.17 9.44
N HIS A 71 -5.80 17.51 8.36
CA HIS A 71 -6.15 16.11 8.40
C HIS A 71 -4.89 15.25 8.51
N PRO A 72 -4.91 14.17 9.29
CA PRO A 72 -3.78 13.25 9.34
C PRO A 72 -3.55 12.61 7.96
N VAL A 73 -2.29 12.50 7.59
CA VAL A 73 -1.85 11.81 6.39
C VAL A 73 -1.35 10.42 6.79
N ILE A 74 -1.84 9.39 6.11
CA ILE A 74 -1.41 8.02 6.31
C ILE A 74 -0.91 7.49 4.97
N SER A 75 0.38 7.22 4.89
CA SER A 75 1.01 6.58 3.74
C SER A 75 1.36 5.14 4.06
N LEU A 76 1.05 4.24 3.11
CA LEU A 76 1.33 2.83 3.20
C LEU A 76 2.27 2.43 2.07
N CYS A 77 3.36 1.76 2.39
CA CYS A 77 4.21 1.10 1.41
C CYS A 77 3.82 -0.38 1.34
N VAL A 78 3.26 -0.81 0.21
CA VAL A 78 2.94 -2.21 -0.04
C VAL A 78 4.08 -2.83 -0.85
N TYR A 79 4.82 -3.71 -0.19
CA TYR A 79 5.94 -4.42 -0.79
C TYR A 79 5.53 -5.84 -1.17
N TYR A 80 5.73 -6.16 -2.46
CA TYR A 80 5.41 -7.46 -3.04
C TYR A 80 6.62 -8.10 -3.74
N GLY A 81 7.84 -7.69 -3.36
CA GLY A 81 9.06 -8.30 -3.86
C GLY A 81 9.28 -9.73 -3.34
N GLU A 82 10.17 -10.46 -4.01
CA GLU A 82 10.51 -11.84 -3.65
C GLU A 82 11.42 -11.92 -2.42
N ASP A 83 12.28 -10.93 -2.21
CA ASP A 83 13.19 -10.86 -1.09
C ASP A 83 12.50 -10.28 0.16
N GLU A 84 12.98 -10.60 1.34
CA GLU A 84 12.56 -9.91 2.55
C GLU A 84 13.03 -8.45 2.52
N TRP A 85 12.20 -7.56 3.09
CA TRP A 85 12.59 -6.15 3.18
C TRP A 85 13.73 -5.97 4.17
N ASP A 86 14.88 -5.55 3.69
CA ASP A 86 16.09 -5.21 4.47
C ASP A 86 16.40 -3.69 4.47
N GLY A 87 15.53 -2.90 3.86
CA GLY A 87 15.69 -1.45 3.78
C GLY A 87 15.29 -0.74 5.08
N PRO A 88 15.59 0.58 5.19
CA PRO A 88 15.22 1.39 6.34
C PRO A 88 13.70 1.46 6.50
N LEU A 89 13.24 1.51 7.76
CA LEU A 89 11.82 1.63 8.13
C LEU A 89 11.49 3.02 8.69
N SER A 90 12.53 3.81 8.97
CA SER A 90 12.38 5.16 9.47
C SER A 90 13.42 6.11 8.88
N LEU A 91 13.19 7.41 9.02
CA LEU A 91 14.17 8.41 8.60
C LEU A 91 15.47 8.28 9.39
N THR A 92 15.39 7.99 10.68
CA THR A 92 16.57 7.84 11.53
C THR A 92 17.46 6.68 11.12
N ASP A 93 16.92 5.60 10.52
CA ASP A 93 17.71 4.49 9.97
C ASP A 93 18.61 4.93 8.80
N MET A 94 18.31 6.08 8.19
CA MET A 94 19.04 6.62 7.04
C MET A 94 20.04 7.71 7.45
N LEU A 95 20.06 8.14 8.72
CA LEU A 95 20.83 9.28 9.19
C LEU A 95 22.09 8.84 9.97
N CYS A 96 23.15 9.59 9.80
CA CYS A 96 24.33 9.48 10.64
C CYS A 96 24.20 10.46 11.82
N ILE A 97 23.66 9.99 12.95
CA ILE A 97 23.35 10.85 14.10
C ILE A 97 24.36 10.58 15.21
N PRO A 98 25.17 11.58 15.63
CA PRO A 98 25.97 11.47 16.84
C PRO A 98 25.05 11.27 18.07
N GLU A 99 25.46 10.39 18.99
CA GLU A 99 24.62 9.96 20.11
C GLU A 99 23.99 11.12 20.90
N HIS A 100 24.79 12.16 21.18
CA HIS A 100 24.34 13.35 21.94
C HIS A 100 23.33 14.23 21.20
N LEU A 101 23.13 14.05 19.87
CA LEU A 101 22.17 14.78 19.07
C LEU A 101 20.86 13.98 18.84
N THR A 102 20.85 12.69 19.16
CA THR A 102 19.66 11.82 18.96
C THR A 102 18.36 12.41 19.53
N PRO A 103 18.35 13.01 20.75
CA PRO A 103 17.12 13.59 21.30
C PRO A 103 16.58 14.82 20.54
N LEU A 104 17.39 15.42 19.68
CA LEU A 104 17.02 16.61 18.90
C LEU A 104 16.55 16.28 17.49
N VAL A 105 16.72 15.04 17.05
CA VAL A 105 16.35 14.61 15.69
C VAL A 105 14.95 14.00 15.72
N SER A 106 14.05 14.58 14.93
CA SER A 106 12.72 14.00 14.74
C SER A 106 12.80 12.79 13.81
N ASP A 107 12.14 11.71 14.20
CA ASP A 107 12.00 10.53 13.39
C ASP A 107 10.72 10.57 12.55
N TYR A 108 10.73 9.86 11.43
CA TYR A 108 9.59 9.66 10.59
C TYR A 108 9.50 8.19 10.17
N LYS A 109 8.53 7.47 10.72
CA LYS A 109 8.34 6.04 10.48
C LYS A 109 7.48 5.79 9.25
N MET A 110 7.89 4.82 8.45
CA MET A 110 7.15 4.31 7.32
C MET A 110 6.21 3.17 7.76
N ASN A 111 5.00 3.13 7.20
CA ASN A 111 4.10 1.99 7.37
C ASN A 111 4.35 0.99 6.23
N LEU A 112 5.12 -0.04 6.50
CA LEU A 112 5.43 -1.10 5.55
C LEU A 112 4.43 -2.26 5.70
N ILE A 113 3.87 -2.70 4.59
CA ILE A 113 3.08 -3.92 4.46
C ILE A 113 3.81 -4.83 3.50
N GLN A 114 4.29 -5.98 3.97
CA GLN A 114 4.87 -7.01 3.13
C GLN A 114 3.80 -8.07 2.84
N ILE A 115 3.50 -8.33 1.56
CA ILE A 115 2.44 -9.28 1.20
C ILE A 115 2.76 -10.68 1.74
N ARG A 116 4.01 -11.10 1.69
CA ARG A 116 4.44 -12.42 2.22
C ARG A 116 4.13 -12.62 3.69
N ASN A 117 4.15 -11.56 4.49
CA ASN A 117 3.97 -11.56 5.95
C ASN A 117 2.65 -10.92 6.35
N SER A 118 1.62 -11.01 5.50
CA SER A 118 0.33 -10.35 5.71
C SER A 118 -0.71 -11.22 6.42
N ASP A 119 -0.33 -12.36 6.96
CA ASP A 119 -1.20 -13.31 7.65
C ASP A 119 -1.92 -12.71 8.88
N SER A 120 -1.30 -11.76 9.56
CA SER A 120 -1.89 -11.06 10.70
C SER A 120 -2.81 -9.90 10.31
N LEU A 121 -2.88 -9.53 9.04
CA LEU A 121 -3.68 -8.40 8.58
C LEU A 121 -5.13 -8.82 8.33
N ILE A 122 -6.06 -8.03 8.85
CA ILE A 122 -7.49 -8.25 8.65
C ILE A 122 -8.03 -7.19 7.69
N PHE A 123 -8.53 -7.63 6.55
CA PHE A 123 -9.16 -6.78 5.56
C PHE A 123 -10.67 -7.00 5.57
N HIS A 124 -11.45 -5.92 5.68
CA HIS A 124 -12.92 -5.98 5.64
C HIS A 124 -13.47 -6.05 4.21
N ASN A 125 -12.69 -5.65 3.21
CA ASN A 125 -13.05 -5.83 1.81
C ASN A 125 -12.59 -7.21 1.34
N SER A 126 -13.51 -8.00 0.78
CA SER A 126 -13.27 -9.40 0.39
C SER A 126 -12.24 -9.51 -0.74
N GLU A 127 -12.24 -8.59 -1.71
CA GLU A 127 -11.28 -8.61 -2.82
C GLU A 127 -9.87 -8.29 -2.34
N VAL A 128 -9.73 -7.28 -1.46
CA VAL A 128 -8.43 -6.95 -0.85
C VAL A 128 -7.94 -8.11 0.01
N HIS A 129 -8.83 -8.76 0.78
CA HIS A 129 -8.48 -9.96 1.54
C HIS A 129 -7.97 -11.07 0.62
N THR A 130 -8.71 -11.38 -0.44
CA THR A 130 -8.34 -12.40 -1.43
C THR A 130 -7.02 -12.06 -2.12
N LEU A 131 -6.82 -10.79 -2.51
CA LEU A 131 -5.58 -10.32 -3.12
C LEU A 131 -4.36 -10.63 -2.23
N PHE A 132 -4.43 -10.23 -0.97
CA PHE A 132 -3.32 -10.42 -0.03
C PHE A 132 -3.11 -11.89 0.34
N ASP A 133 -4.19 -12.61 0.67
CA ASP A 133 -4.10 -14.00 1.10
C ASP A 133 -3.62 -14.91 -0.03
N LEU A 134 -4.23 -14.84 -1.21
CA LEU A 134 -3.84 -15.66 -2.34
C LEU A 134 -2.43 -15.33 -2.84
N SER A 135 -2.06 -14.05 -2.91
CA SER A 135 -0.69 -13.66 -3.27
C SER A 135 0.34 -14.20 -2.27
N ARG A 136 0.03 -14.14 -0.97
CA ARG A 136 0.88 -14.70 0.09
C ARG A 136 1.04 -16.22 -0.06
N LEU A 137 -0.07 -16.94 -0.29
CA LEU A 137 -0.05 -18.39 -0.49
C LEU A 137 0.76 -18.79 -1.73
N ILE A 138 0.64 -18.04 -2.82
CA ILE A 138 1.44 -18.23 -4.04
C ILE A 138 2.93 -18.04 -3.76
N TYR A 139 3.31 -16.96 -3.08
CA TYR A 139 4.72 -16.70 -2.72
C TYR A 139 5.31 -17.79 -1.83
N ASN A 140 4.51 -18.30 -0.89
CA ASN A 140 4.94 -19.34 0.05
C ASN A 140 4.76 -20.75 -0.52
N LYS A 141 4.22 -20.90 -1.74
CA LYS A 141 3.96 -22.17 -2.43
C LYS A 141 3.08 -23.13 -1.61
N GLU A 142 2.08 -22.54 -0.94
CA GLU A 142 1.16 -23.30 -0.09
C GLU A 142 0.03 -23.92 -0.95
N PHE A 143 0.40 -24.83 -1.85
CA PHE A 143 -0.49 -25.44 -2.86
C PHE A 143 -1.76 -26.05 -2.26
N ASP A 144 -1.64 -26.81 -1.16
CA ASP A 144 -2.77 -27.47 -0.51
C ASP A 144 -3.81 -26.47 0.01
N LYS A 145 -3.34 -25.35 0.56
CA LYS A 145 -4.23 -24.29 1.05
C LYS A 145 -4.91 -23.57 -0.09
N ILE A 146 -4.20 -23.28 -1.18
CA ILE A 146 -4.80 -22.66 -2.36
C ILE A 146 -5.88 -23.59 -2.91
N GLN A 147 -5.57 -24.88 -3.05
CA GLN A 147 -6.50 -25.88 -3.56
C GLN A 147 -7.76 -25.98 -2.70
N SER A 148 -7.60 -26.09 -1.39
CA SER A 148 -8.75 -26.23 -0.47
C SER A 148 -9.61 -24.98 -0.36
N THR A 149 -9.02 -23.78 -0.52
CA THR A 149 -9.70 -22.51 -0.26
C THR A 149 -10.26 -21.88 -1.52
N TYR A 150 -9.51 -21.91 -2.62
CA TYR A 150 -9.77 -21.08 -3.79
C TYR A 150 -10.17 -21.82 -5.07
N MET A 151 -9.98 -23.14 -5.17
CA MET A 151 -10.23 -23.90 -6.42
C MET A 151 -11.67 -23.79 -6.95
N ASN A 152 -12.65 -23.67 -6.07
CA ASN A 152 -14.07 -23.58 -6.46
C ASN A 152 -14.58 -22.13 -6.53
N GLN A 153 -13.72 -21.15 -6.34
CA GLN A 153 -14.11 -19.74 -6.39
C GLN A 153 -13.94 -19.19 -7.81
N LYS A 154 -14.82 -18.25 -8.16
CA LYS A 154 -14.70 -17.46 -9.38
C LYS A 154 -14.16 -16.10 -9.02
N PHE A 155 -13.14 -15.68 -9.73
CA PHE A 155 -12.56 -14.36 -9.54
C PHE A 155 -12.90 -13.44 -10.70
N ASP A 156 -13.00 -12.17 -10.37
CA ASP A 156 -13.03 -11.10 -11.36
C ASP A 156 -11.71 -11.11 -12.15
N THR A 157 -11.81 -10.78 -13.44
CA THR A 157 -10.67 -10.66 -14.35
C THR A 157 -9.62 -9.67 -13.81
N GLU A 158 -10.07 -8.52 -13.30
CA GLU A 158 -9.17 -7.49 -12.76
C GLU A 158 -8.41 -8.00 -11.53
N LEU A 159 -9.07 -8.64 -10.58
CA LEU A 159 -8.44 -9.22 -9.39
C LEU A 159 -7.39 -10.27 -9.77
N SER A 160 -7.72 -11.14 -10.70
CA SER A 160 -6.81 -12.19 -11.17
C SER A 160 -5.60 -11.63 -11.91
N LEU A 161 -5.79 -10.58 -12.71
CA LEU A 161 -4.71 -9.87 -13.39
C LEU A 161 -3.75 -9.21 -12.39
N VAL A 162 -4.30 -8.58 -11.36
CA VAL A 162 -3.50 -7.95 -10.29
C VAL A 162 -2.71 -9.00 -9.52
N ILE A 163 -3.35 -10.13 -9.11
CA ILE A 163 -2.67 -11.22 -8.41
C ILE A 163 -1.54 -11.79 -9.29
N GLY A 164 -1.84 -12.12 -10.56
CA GLY A 164 -0.85 -12.65 -11.49
C GLY A 164 0.32 -11.69 -11.73
N THR A 165 0.05 -10.39 -11.79
CA THR A 165 1.08 -9.37 -11.97
C THR A 165 1.98 -9.23 -10.73
N ILE A 166 1.38 -9.18 -9.55
CA ILE A 166 2.10 -9.07 -8.27
C ILE A 166 2.98 -10.30 -8.05
N THR A 167 2.44 -11.50 -8.27
CA THR A 167 3.12 -12.77 -8.03
C THR A 167 3.98 -13.24 -9.21
N ASN A 168 4.00 -12.47 -10.32
CA ASN A 168 4.65 -12.85 -11.57
C ASN A 168 4.22 -14.23 -12.11
N THR A 169 2.94 -14.58 -11.92
CA THR A 169 2.36 -15.86 -12.31
C THR A 169 1.70 -15.73 -13.68
N LYS A 170 2.38 -16.24 -14.73
CA LYS A 170 1.94 -16.07 -16.12
C LYS A 170 0.60 -16.73 -16.43
N SER A 171 0.32 -17.88 -15.84
CA SER A 171 -0.96 -18.58 -16.02
C SER A 171 -2.14 -17.72 -15.59
N PHE A 172 -2.08 -17.04 -14.46
CA PHE A 172 -3.12 -16.12 -13.99
C PHE A 172 -3.31 -14.93 -14.95
N ILE A 173 -2.20 -14.34 -15.43
CA ILE A 173 -2.25 -13.22 -16.40
C ILE A 173 -2.91 -13.69 -17.71
N ASN A 174 -2.48 -14.83 -18.26
CA ASN A 174 -2.98 -15.33 -19.53
C ASN A 174 -4.49 -15.67 -19.47
N HIS A 175 -4.91 -16.34 -18.40
CA HIS A 175 -6.32 -16.63 -18.18
C HIS A 175 -7.17 -15.38 -17.99
N ALA A 176 -6.63 -14.35 -17.30
CA ALA A 176 -7.29 -13.06 -17.16
C ALA A 176 -7.53 -12.40 -18.52
N LEU A 177 -6.50 -12.30 -19.35
CA LEU A 177 -6.60 -11.69 -20.68
C LEU A 177 -7.51 -12.44 -21.65
N GLN A 178 -7.58 -13.78 -21.55
CA GLN A 178 -8.50 -14.60 -22.37
C GLN A 178 -9.96 -14.43 -21.92
N SER A 179 -10.23 -14.38 -20.63
CA SER A 179 -11.58 -14.27 -20.08
C SER A 179 -12.21 -12.89 -20.28
N ASP A 180 -11.41 -11.84 -20.41
CA ASP A 180 -11.90 -10.49 -20.73
C ASP A 180 -12.61 -10.45 -22.09
N SER A 181 -12.23 -11.34 -23.01
CA SER A 181 -12.89 -11.52 -24.31
C SER A 181 -14.18 -12.35 -24.27
N GLU A 182 -14.45 -13.10 -23.18
CA GLU A 182 -15.54 -14.09 -23.10
C GLU A 182 -16.62 -13.80 -22.02
N GLY A 183 -16.51 -12.68 -21.28
CA GLY A 183 -17.52 -12.28 -20.29
C GLY A 183 -17.16 -12.41 -18.81
N GLY A 184 -15.90 -12.28 -18.47
CA GLY A 184 -15.54 -11.65 -17.20
C GLY A 184 -15.33 -12.51 -15.95
N SER A 185 -15.23 -13.84 -16.01
CA SER A 185 -14.79 -14.61 -14.83
C SER A 185 -13.80 -15.72 -15.16
N ILE A 186 -12.78 -15.89 -14.31
CA ILE A 186 -11.71 -16.85 -14.51
C ILE A 186 -12.00 -18.15 -13.77
N ASN A 187 -11.70 -19.28 -14.43
CA ASN A 187 -11.66 -20.57 -13.78
C ASN A 187 -10.31 -20.76 -13.09
N MET A 188 -10.30 -20.58 -11.77
CA MET A 188 -9.09 -20.69 -10.94
C MET A 188 -8.44 -22.08 -11.00
N CYS A 189 -9.21 -23.16 -11.16
CA CYS A 189 -8.67 -24.50 -11.23
C CYS A 189 -7.59 -24.61 -12.31
N ARG A 190 -7.92 -24.16 -13.52
CA ARG A 190 -7.01 -24.29 -14.66
C ARG A 190 -5.77 -23.41 -14.55
N ALA A 191 -5.95 -22.15 -14.13
CA ALA A 191 -4.84 -21.23 -13.93
C ALA A 191 -3.87 -21.73 -12.83
N PHE A 192 -4.41 -22.37 -11.79
CA PHE A 192 -3.65 -22.94 -10.70
C PHE A 192 -2.91 -24.22 -11.11
N GLU A 193 -3.57 -25.14 -11.83
CA GLU A 193 -2.95 -26.36 -12.34
C GLU A 193 -1.76 -26.03 -13.26
N GLU A 194 -1.94 -25.10 -14.19
CA GLU A 194 -0.87 -24.64 -15.08
C GLU A 194 0.31 -24.00 -14.29
N TRP A 195 0.00 -23.21 -13.28
CA TRP A 195 1.03 -22.64 -12.43
C TRP A 195 1.79 -23.70 -11.61
N GLN A 196 1.08 -24.70 -11.07
CA GLN A 196 1.68 -25.80 -10.33
C GLN A 196 2.61 -26.62 -11.23
N GLU A 197 2.17 -26.92 -12.46
CA GLU A 197 3.01 -27.60 -13.46
C GLU A 197 4.26 -26.78 -13.81
N GLU A 198 4.12 -25.47 -13.99
CA GLU A 198 5.28 -24.57 -14.19
C GLU A 198 6.27 -24.60 -13.03
N CYS A 199 5.79 -24.65 -11.80
CA CYS A 199 6.64 -24.75 -10.60
C CYS A 199 7.39 -26.09 -10.56
N ILE A 200 6.71 -27.20 -10.86
CA ILE A 200 7.33 -28.54 -10.91
C ILE A 200 8.42 -28.61 -11.99
N GLN A 201 8.14 -28.08 -13.19
CA GLN A 201 9.10 -28.05 -14.31
C GLN A 201 10.35 -27.23 -14.00
N LYS A 202 10.20 -26.16 -13.21
CA LYS A 202 11.31 -25.31 -12.78
C LYS A 202 12.09 -25.88 -11.57
N GLY A 203 11.70 -27.06 -11.06
CA GLY A 203 12.32 -27.66 -9.88
C GLY A 203 12.15 -26.86 -8.59
N VAL A 204 11.06 -26.12 -8.50
CA VAL A 204 10.80 -25.14 -7.43
C VAL A 204 9.58 -25.54 -6.57
N ALA A 205 9.03 -26.76 -6.80
CA ALA A 205 7.95 -27.35 -6.01
C ALA A 205 8.47 -28.34 -5.00
#